data_eb83586c30fd55147a5848974143cd38
#
_entry.id   eb83586c30fd55147a5848974143cd38
#
_cell.length_a   1.000
_cell.length_b   1.000
_cell.length_c   1.000
_cell.angle_alpha   90.00
_cell.angle_beta   90.00
_cell.angle_gamma   90.00
#
_symmetry.space_group_name_H-M   'P 1'
#
loop_
_entity.id
_entity.type
_entity.pdbx_description
1 polymer ?
#
loop_
_entity_poly.entity_id
_entity_poly.type
_entity_poly.pdbx_seq_one_letter_code
_entity_poly.pdbx_strand_id
1 'polypeptide(L)'
;MDAQGGPESARALSRRRLLGLGAITGTAVLVAACGDITTPAASSVATSSTPGGATPAGGSGETWLYLTILTGKMLGKPGWPMYVPADFSVPANSTVHAEIRCFDDGAAAIPSGYEKVRGTVNGSMTVLAAVDGDVAHAKSQTVTSGGPKDVAHTLTIADTGLNIPIPPLCTVRFTFKTGAPGAHGWQCMAACGTGQGGWGGPMATNGYMSGTMTVS
;
A
#
# COMPACT_ATOMS: atom_id res chain seq x y z
N MET A 1 53.34 3.91 35.65
CA MET A 1 53.86 3.64 34.30
C MET A 1 52.63 3.66 33.38
N ASP A 2 52.27 4.83 32.91
CA ASP A 2 52.66 5.40 31.63
C ASP A 2 52.16 4.54 30.47
N ALA A 3 51.45 4.99 29.49
CA ALA A 3 51.18 6.28 28.91
C ALA A 3 50.12 6.04 27.80
N GLN A 4 49.26 7.01 27.60
CA GLN A 4 49.15 7.78 26.34
C GLN A 4 48.70 6.93 25.15
N GLY A 5 47.73 7.29 24.41
CA GLY A 5 47.21 8.57 23.97
C GLY A 5 46.98 8.46 22.49
N GLY A 6 46.08 9.17 21.97
CA GLY A 6 46.07 9.48 20.56
C GLY A 6 44.71 9.67 19.93
N PRO A 7 44.52 10.80 19.29
CA PRO A 7 43.20 11.39 19.08
C PRO A 7 42.69 11.28 17.63
N GLU A 8 41.43 11.67 17.51
CA GLU A 8 40.83 12.43 16.42
C GLU A 8 41.11 12.04 14.96
N SER A 9 40.01 11.82 14.28
CA SER A 9 39.84 12.41 12.95
C SER A 9 38.37 12.69 12.66
N ALA A 10 37.97 13.89 13.05
CA ALA A 10 36.81 14.56 12.49
C ALA A 10 37.09 14.89 11.02
N ARG A 11 36.37 14.31 10.08
CA ARG A 11 36.30 14.80 8.70
C ARG A 11 35.00 15.52 8.47
N ALA A 12 35.07 16.84 8.62
CA ALA A 12 34.10 17.78 8.09
C ALA A 12 34.12 17.73 6.56
N LEU A 13 33.01 17.42 5.91
CA LEU A 13 32.84 17.61 4.49
C LEU A 13 31.88 18.76 4.21
N SER A 14 32.53 19.77 3.76
CA SER A 14 32.22 21.00 3.05
C SER A 14 30.85 21.04 2.35
N ARG A 15 30.07 22.05 2.74
CA ARG A 15 28.90 22.58 2.02
C ARG A 15 29.38 23.25 0.73
N ARG A 16 29.00 22.77 -0.42
CA ARG A 16 28.99 23.55 -1.66
C ARG A 16 27.57 23.98 -1.98
N ARG A 17 27.35 25.29 -1.80
CA ARG A 17 26.25 26.06 -2.37
C ARG A 17 26.44 26.11 -3.88
N LEU A 18 25.42 25.77 -4.64
CA LEU A 18 25.28 26.22 -6.02
C LEU A 18 23.94 26.95 -6.12
N LEU A 19 24.08 28.28 -6.20
CA LEU A 19 23.03 29.18 -6.64
C LEU A 19 23.01 29.15 -8.17
N GLY A 20 21.88 28.84 -8.76
CA GLY A 20 21.62 28.99 -10.19
C GLY A 20 20.30 29.73 -10.37
N LEU A 21 20.38 31.07 -10.52
CA LEU A 21 19.31 31.90 -11.05
C LEU A 21 19.14 31.59 -12.55
N GLY A 22 17.92 31.31 -12.98
CA GLY A 22 17.52 31.29 -14.37
C GLY A 22 16.13 31.87 -14.51
N ALA A 23 16.03 33.18 -14.78
CA ALA A 23 14.83 33.83 -15.20
C ALA A 23 14.60 33.58 -16.69
N ILE A 24 13.42 33.08 -17.07
CA ILE A 24 12.97 33.08 -18.48
C ILE A 24 11.61 33.74 -18.50
N THR A 25 11.60 34.96 -19.00
CA THR A 25 10.45 35.71 -19.47
C THR A 25 10.02 35.14 -20.80
N GLY A 26 8.78 34.71 -20.94
CA GLY A 26 8.17 34.25 -22.18
C GLY A 26 6.79 34.85 -22.38
N THR A 27 6.70 35.69 -23.38
CA THR A 27 5.63 36.55 -23.87
C THR A 27 4.33 35.78 -24.18
N ALA A 28 3.21 36.37 -23.77
CA ALA A 28 1.87 35.98 -24.17
C ALA A 28 1.59 36.41 -25.61
N VAL A 29 1.08 35.52 -26.46
CA VAL A 29 0.46 35.83 -27.73
C VAL A 29 -1.02 35.48 -27.64
N LEU A 30 -1.84 36.54 -27.62
CA LEU A 30 -3.28 36.45 -27.78
C LEU A 30 -3.58 36.37 -29.28
N VAL A 31 -4.19 35.29 -29.73
CA VAL A 31 -4.85 35.22 -31.05
C VAL A 31 -6.35 35.08 -30.80
N ALA A 32 -7.06 36.16 -31.07
CA ALA A 32 -8.51 36.17 -31.18
C ALA A 32 -8.90 35.68 -32.58
N ALA A 33 -9.69 34.63 -32.64
CA ALA A 33 -10.42 34.27 -33.85
C ALA A 33 -11.90 34.08 -33.53
N CYS A 34 -12.72 35.00 -34.00
CA CYS A 34 -14.17 34.87 -34.03
C CYS A 34 -14.57 33.81 -35.07
N GLY A 35 -15.45 32.91 -34.70
CA GLY A 35 -16.02 31.93 -35.64
C GLY A 35 -17.30 31.35 -35.06
N ASP A 36 -18.35 31.53 -35.77
CA ASP A 36 -19.79 31.31 -35.64
C ASP A 36 -20.33 30.22 -34.73
N ILE A 37 -21.44 30.62 -34.13
CA ILE A 37 -22.35 29.86 -33.28
C ILE A 37 -23.21 28.92 -34.14
N THR A 38 -23.05 27.64 -34.00
CA THR A 38 -24.11 26.66 -34.28
C THR A 38 -24.23 25.71 -33.09
N THR A 39 -25.34 25.84 -32.40
CA THR A 39 -25.75 24.95 -31.29
C THR A 39 -26.16 23.59 -31.86
N PRO A 40 -25.64 22.51 -31.34
CA PRO A 40 -26.39 21.27 -31.28
C PRO A 40 -26.61 20.83 -29.84
N ALA A 41 -27.85 20.50 -29.61
CA ALA A 41 -28.46 19.60 -28.63
C ALA A 41 -27.65 19.11 -27.42
N ALA A 42 -28.31 19.24 -26.29
CA ALA A 42 -27.98 18.67 -25.00
C ALA A 42 -27.43 17.23 -25.09
N SER A 43 -26.13 17.11 -24.84
CA SER A 43 -25.54 15.84 -24.46
C SER A 43 -25.46 15.79 -22.94
N SER A 44 -26.07 14.77 -22.42
CA SER A 44 -26.13 14.35 -21.04
C SER A 44 -24.78 14.53 -20.32
N VAL A 45 -24.83 15.24 -19.20
CA VAL A 45 -23.76 15.37 -18.23
C VAL A 45 -23.31 13.97 -17.82
N ALA A 46 -22.12 13.60 -18.23
CA ALA A 46 -21.46 12.44 -17.66
C ALA A 46 -21.18 12.75 -16.20
N THR A 47 -21.91 12.08 -15.33
CA THR A 47 -21.64 12.01 -13.91
C THR A 47 -20.19 11.60 -13.70
N SER A 48 -19.41 12.46 -13.08
CA SER A 48 -18.07 12.18 -12.61
C SER A 48 -18.12 10.93 -11.71
N SER A 49 -17.64 9.82 -12.24
CA SER A 49 -17.42 8.61 -11.46
C SER A 49 -16.40 8.92 -10.38
N THR A 50 -16.84 8.86 -9.13
CA THR A 50 -16.03 8.60 -7.94
C THR A 50 -15.01 7.51 -8.28
N PRO A 51 -13.75 7.58 -7.85
CA PRO A 51 -12.81 6.48 -8.04
C PRO A 51 -13.33 5.28 -7.25
N GLY A 52 -14.17 4.51 -7.93
CA GLY A 52 -14.73 3.27 -7.44
C GLY A 52 -13.63 2.24 -7.31
N GLY A 53 -13.70 1.46 -6.23
CA GLY A 53 -12.85 0.32 -5.97
C GLY A 53 -12.67 -0.53 -7.22
N ALA A 54 -11.47 -1.07 -7.41
CA ALA A 54 -11.10 -1.89 -8.54
C ALA A 54 -12.08 -3.07 -8.69
N THR A 55 -13.01 -2.96 -9.64
CA THR A 55 -13.83 -4.08 -10.09
C THR A 55 -12.89 -5.04 -10.82
N PRO A 56 -12.86 -6.33 -10.47
CA PRO A 56 -12.03 -7.29 -11.19
C PRO A 56 -12.48 -7.35 -12.65
N ALA A 57 -11.55 -7.11 -13.57
CA ALA A 57 -11.77 -7.34 -15.00
C ALA A 57 -12.04 -8.83 -15.20
N GLY A 58 -13.29 -9.18 -15.54
CA GLY A 58 -13.72 -10.54 -15.80
C GLY A 58 -13.02 -11.12 -17.03
N GLY A 59 -12.11 -12.04 -16.78
CA GLY A 59 -11.52 -12.93 -17.76
C GLY A 59 -11.21 -14.25 -17.08
N SER A 60 -11.83 -15.34 -17.54
CA SER A 60 -11.55 -16.74 -17.14
C SER A 60 -11.92 -17.21 -15.73
N GLY A 61 -12.96 -16.66 -15.08
CA GLY A 61 -13.46 -17.22 -13.81
C GLY A 61 -12.57 -17.02 -12.58
N GLU A 62 -11.42 -16.35 -12.72
CA GLU A 62 -10.53 -16.01 -11.63
C GLU A 62 -10.79 -14.56 -11.16
N THR A 63 -10.95 -14.40 -9.86
CA THR A 63 -11.12 -13.08 -9.24
C THR A 63 -9.79 -12.60 -8.69
N TRP A 64 -9.41 -11.37 -9.06
CA TRP A 64 -8.21 -10.70 -8.55
C TRP A 64 -8.55 -9.53 -7.65
N LEU A 65 -7.89 -9.45 -6.51
CA LEU A 65 -7.92 -8.33 -5.58
C LEU A 65 -6.55 -7.67 -5.55
N TYR A 66 -6.52 -6.36 -5.81
CA TYR A 66 -5.30 -5.56 -5.77
C TYR A 66 -5.39 -4.53 -4.65
N LEU A 67 -4.43 -4.56 -3.74
CA LEU A 67 -4.29 -3.59 -2.66
C LEU A 67 -2.90 -2.97 -2.70
N THR A 68 -2.80 -1.74 -2.23
CA THR A 68 -1.51 -1.04 -2.11
C THR A 68 -1.39 -0.43 -0.72
N ILE A 69 -0.26 -0.61 -0.07
CA ILE A 69 0.08 0.08 1.17
C ILE A 69 0.97 1.26 0.82
N LEU A 70 0.43 2.46 0.96
CA LEU A 70 1.14 3.71 0.75
C LEU A 70 1.76 4.19 2.07
N THR A 71 2.96 4.76 1.99
CA THR A 71 3.57 5.39 3.17
C THR A 71 2.88 6.71 3.50
N GLY A 72 2.91 7.12 4.77
CA GLY A 72 2.43 8.43 5.15
C GLY A 72 3.16 9.59 4.45
N LYS A 73 4.42 9.41 4.05
CA LYS A 73 5.17 10.39 3.25
C LYS A 73 4.56 10.58 1.87
N MET A 74 4.18 9.50 1.19
CA MET A 74 3.51 9.55 -0.12
C MET A 74 2.16 10.26 -0.05
N LEU A 75 1.51 10.20 1.11
CA LEU A 75 0.21 10.83 1.38
C LEU A 75 0.33 12.26 1.95
N GLY A 76 1.54 12.80 2.08
CA GLY A 76 1.77 14.11 2.73
C GLY A 76 1.49 14.12 4.24
N LYS A 77 1.34 12.95 4.88
CA LYS A 77 1.04 12.76 6.30
C LYS A 77 2.01 11.75 6.92
N PRO A 78 3.27 12.13 7.20
CA PRO A 78 4.29 11.21 7.74
C PRO A 78 3.82 10.43 8.97
N GLY A 79 4.12 9.14 9.02
CA GLY A 79 3.68 8.24 10.10
C GLY A 79 2.23 7.76 9.98
N TRP A 80 1.55 8.04 8.86
CA TRP A 80 0.19 7.60 8.58
C TRP A 80 0.13 6.72 7.32
N PRO A 81 0.63 5.49 7.36
CA PRO A 81 0.45 4.57 6.25
C PRO A 81 -1.03 4.24 6.02
N MET A 82 -1.38 3.83 4.81
CA MET A 82 -2.76 3.56 4.43
C MET A 82 -2.85 2.42 3.41
N TYR A 83 -3.83 1.54 3.57
CA TYR A 83 -4.25 0.61 2.52
C TYR A 83 -5.16 1.32 1.50
N VAL A 84 -4.92 1.06 0.23
CA VAL A 84 -5.71 1.59 -0.88
C VAL A 84 -6.11 0.46 -1.82
N PRO A 85 -7.42 0.22 -1.99
CA PRO A 85 -8.51 0.73 -1.17
C PRO A 85 -8.52 0.10 0.25
N ALA A 86 -9.05 0.83 1.24
CA ALA A 86 -9.27 0.29 2.58
C ALA A 86 -10.56 -0.56 2.65
N ASP A 87 -11.60 -0.13 1.95
CA ASP A 87 -12.82 -0.91 1.77
C ASP A 87 -12.83 -1.53 0.37
N PHE A 88 -13.09 -2.83 0.30
CA PHE A 88 -13.06 -3.57 -0.97
C PHE A 88 -14.12 -4.67 -0.99
N SER A 89 -14.48 -5.13 -2.19
CA SER A 89 -15.46 -6.18 -2.38
C SER A 89 -14.89 -7.36 -3.15
N VAL A 90 -15.34 -8.56 -2.80
CA VAL A 90 -14.98 -9.83 -3.45
C VAL A 90 -16.22 -10.70 -3.64
N PRO A 91 -16.27 -11.56 -4.66
CA PRO A 91 -17.44 -12.44 -4.86
C PRO A 91 -17.58 -13.48 -3.75
N ALA A 92 -18.82 -13.86 -3.46
CA ALA A 92 -19.14 -14.93 -2.52
C ALA A 92 -18.78 -16.32 -3.09
N ASN A 93 -18.47 -17.26 -2.19
CA ASN A 93 -18.20 -18.67 -2.49
C ASN A 93 -17.16 -18.85 -3.61
N SER A 94 -16.16 -17.99 -3.66
CA SER A 94 -15.22 -17.88 -4.75
C SER A 94 -13.76 -18.07 -4.29
N THR A 95 -12.90 -18.38 -5.24
CA THR A 95 -11.45 -18.31 -5.04
C THR A 95 -10.94 -16.94 -5.49
N VAL A 96 -10.27 -16.25 -4.61
CA VAL A 96 -9.73 -14.90 -4.82
C VAL A 96 -8.21 -14.97 -4.83
N HIS A 97 -7.59 -14.47 -5.90
CA HIS A 97 -6.17 -14.21 -5.98
C HIS A 97 -5.92 -12.77 -5.53
N ALA A 98 -5.03 -12.57 -4.60
CA ALA A 98 -4.73 -11.25 -4.07
C ALA A 98 -3.27 -10.87 -4.31
N GLU A 99 -3.06 -9.60 -4.65
CA GLU A 99 -1.75 -8.95 -4.72
C GLU A 99 -1.77 -7.72 -3.83
N ILE A 100 -0.80 -7.63 -2.91
CA ILE A 100 -0.61 -6.45 -2.05
C ILE A 100 0.78 -5.89 -2.30
N ARG A 101 0.86 -4.61 -2.71
CA ARG A 101 2.11 -3.88 -2.88
C ARG A 101 2.38 -3.01 -1.67
N CYS A 102 3.52 -3.21 -1.02
CA CYS A 102 3.91 -2.47 0.18
C CYS A 102 5.06 -1.50 -0.12
N PHE A 103 4.76 -0.21 -0.11
CA PHE A 103 5.75 0.87 -0.29
C PHE A 103 6.39 1.31 1.03
N ASP A 104 5.97 0.79 2.17
CA ASP A 104 6.58 1.10 3.46
C ASP A 104 7.91 0.37 3.61
N ASP A 105 8.92 1.09 4.11
CA ASP A 105 10.30 0.62 4.29
C ASP A 105 10.61 0.19 5.73
N GLY A 106 9.64 0.35 6.65
CA GLY A 106 9.80 0.06 8.07
C GLY A 106 9.18 -1.28 8.49
N ALA A 107 9.87 -2.03 9.35
CA ALA A 107 9.27 -3.12 10.10
C ALA A 107 8.62 -2.59 11.38
N ALA A 108 7.51 -3.18 11.78
CA ALA A 108 6.76 -2.82 12.98
C ALA A 108 6.72 -3.98 13.99
N ALA A 109 6.55 -3.66 15.27
CA ALA A 109 6.32 -4.71 16.28
C ALA A 109 5.01 -5.44 15.99
N ILE A 110 5.06 -6.77 16.07
CA ILE A 110 3.91 -7.62 15.78
C ILE A 110 3.64 -8.56 16.96
N PRO A 111 2.38 -8.74 17.39
CA PRO A 111 2.04 -9.72 18.41
C PRO A 111 2.34 -11.14 17.94
N SER A 112 2.73 -12.01 18.85
CA SER A 112 3.06 -13.41 18.57
C SER A 112 1.92 -14.12 17.83
N GLY A 113 2.26 -14.84 16.78
CA GLY A 113 1.35 -15.58 15.92
C GLY A 113 0.84 -14.82 14.71
N TYR A 114 0.93 -13.48 14.68
CA TYR A 114 0.54 -12.69 13.49
C TYR A 114 1.62 -12.66 12.42
N GLU A 115 2.83 -13.14 12.70
CA GLU A 115 3.88 -13.41 11.72
C GLU A 115 3.56 -14.61 10.81
N LYS A 116 2.57 -15.44 11.15
CA LYS A 116 2.21 -16.66 10.42
C LYS A 116 1.17 -16.39 9.34
N VAL A 117 1.35 -16.97 8.16
CA VAL A 117 0.33 -16.97 7.10
C VAL A 117 -0.81 -17.92 7.51
N ARG A 118 -2.06 -17.44 7.44
CA ARG A 118 -3.26 -18.22 7.76
C ARG A 118 -4.39 -17.89 6.79
N GLY A 119 -5.32 -18.83 6.60
CA GLY A 119 -6.52 -18.63 5.81
C GLY A 119 -6.31 -18.65 4.30
N THR A 120 -5.08 -18.86 3.83
CA THR A 120 -4.80 -19.04 2.40
C THR A 120 -5.03 -20.50 1.98
N VAL A 121 -5.27 -20.73 0.68
CA VAL A 121 -5.56 -22.07 0.14
C VAL A 121 -4.44 -23.06 0.44
N ASN A 122 -3.19 -22.63 0.37
CA ASN A 122 -2.01 -23.49 0.56
C ASN A 122 -1.27 -23.22 1.89
N GLY A 123 -1.83 -22.44 2.81
CA GLY A 123 -1.17 -22.05 4.05
C GLY A 123 0.10 -21.20 3.83
N SER A 124 0.26 -20.62 2.64
CA SER A 124 1.46 -19.88 2.24
C SER A 124 1.12 -18.63 1.44
N MET A 125 2.11 -17.79 1.27
CA MET A 125 2.10 -16.62 0.36
C MET A 125 3.40 -16.57 -0.42
N THR A 126 3.40 -15.88 -1.56
CA THR A 126 4.59 -15.58 -2.34
C THR A 126 4.99 -14.13 -2.10
N VAL A 127 6.23 -13.92 -1.69
CA VAL A 127 6.84 -12.60 -1.54
C VAL A 127 7.73 -12.33 -2.74
N LEU A 128 7.51 -11.22 -3.44
CA LEU A 128 8.32 -10.74 -4.55
C LEU A 128 9.14 -9.53 -4.07
N ALA A 129 10.45 -9.56 -4.30
CA ALA A 129 11.38 -8.52 -3.85
C ALA A 129 11.32 -7.28 -4.76
N ALA A 130 10.13 -6.80 -5.05
CA ALA A 130 9.86 -5.57 -5.78
C ALA A 130 8.46 -5.04 -5.44
N VAL A 131 8.28 -3.74 -5.49
CA VAL A 131 7.01 -3.05 -5.20
C VAL A 131 6.49 -2.27 -6.42
N ASP A 132 7.38 -1.90 -7.32
CA ASP A 132 7.11 -1.19 -8.57
C ASP A 132 7.95 -1.76 -9.73
N GLY A 133 7.81 -1.19 -10.91
CA GLY A 133 8.50 -1.67 -12.10
C GLY A 133 8.09 -3.07 -12.51
N ASP A 134 9.05 -3.89 -12.88
CA ASP A 134 8.83 -5.26 -13.37
C ASP A 134 8.69 -6.27 -12.21
N VAL A 135 7.59 -6.17 -11.47
CA VAL A 135 7.28 -7.06 -10.35
C VAL A 135 7.17 -8.52 -10.79
N ALA A 136 6.76 -8.77 -12.04
CA ALA A 136 6.55 -10.12 -12.55
C ALA A 136 7.85 -10.94 -12.63
N HIS A 137 8.98 -10.26 -12.87
CA HIS A 137 10.31 -10.89 -12.97
C HIS A 137 11.17 -10.69 -11.70
N ALA A 138 10.60 -10.14 -10.64
CA ALA A 138 11.29 -9.98 -9.37
C ALA A 138 11.62 -11.34 -8.74
N LYS A 139 12.70 -11.39 -7.96
CA LYS A 139 13.00 -12.57 -7.14
C LYS A 139 11.82 -12.85 -6.22
N SER A 140 11.35 -14.09 -6.22
CA SER A 140 10.20 -14.51 -5.42
C SER A 140 10.56 -15.64 -4.47
N GLN A 141 9.86 -15.70 -3.34
CA GLN A 141 9.97 -16.76 -2.35
C GLN A 141 8.58 -17.09 -1.82
N THR A 142 8.25 -18.38 -1.76
CA THR A 142 7.03 -18.86 -1.09
C THR A 142 7.34 -19.12 0.37
N VAL A 143 6.55 -18.51 1.26
CA VAL A 143 6.75 -18.58 2.71
C VAL A 143 5.44 -18.89 3.43
N THR A 144 5.54 -19.49 4.62
CA THR A 144 4.42 -19.75 5.54
C THR A 144 4.39 -18.79 6.73
N SER A 145 5.41 -17.94 6.84
CA SER A 145 5.48 -16.88 7.85
C SER A 145 6.41 -15.75 7.36
N GLY A 146 6.17 -14.53 7.82
CA GLY A 146 7.18 -13.50 7.86
C GLY A 146 8.02 -13.66 9.13
N GLY A 147 9.29 -13.27 9.11
CA GLY A 147 10.05 -13.15 10.35
C GLY A 147 9.41 -12.10 11.28
N PRO A 148 9.37 -12.30 12.61
CA PRO A 148 8.71 -11.33 13.49
C PRO A 148 9.37 -9.94 13.50
N LYS A 149 10.55 -9.80 12.90
CA LYS A 149 11.27 -8.53 12.70
C LYS A 149 11.19 -8.01 11.27
N ASP A 150 10.55 -8.78 10.38
CA ASP A 150 10.52 -8.50 8.95
C ASP A 150 9.10 -8.19 8.44
N VAL A 151 8.17 -7.88 9.35
CA VAL A 151 6.79 -7.54 9.02
C VAL A 151 6.59 -6.04 9.18
N ALA A 152 6.16 -5.36 8.11
CA ALA A 152 5.76 -3.95 8.15
C ALA A 152 4.28 -3.81 8.53
N HIS A 153 3.43 -4.65 7.93
CA HIS A 153 1.98 -4.61 8.11
C HIS A 153 1.39 -6.01 8.11
N THR A 154 0.09 -6.13 8.41
CA THR A 154 -0.70 -7.34 8.13
C THR A 154 -2.02 -6.97 7.49
N LEU A 155 -2.57 -7.89 6.68
CA LEU A 155 -4.00 -7.93 6.37
C LEU A 155 -4.61 -9.05 7.21
N THR A 156 -5.34 -8.69 8.25
CA THR A 156 -5.95 -9.66 9.18
C THR A 156 -7.45 -9.51 9.19
N ILE A 157 -8.18 -10.58 8.83
CA ILE A 157 -9.65 -10.68 8.86
C ILE A 157 -9.97 -11.80 9.85
N ALA A 158 -10.21 -11.42 11.10
CA ALA A 158 -10.22 -12.36 12.22
C ALA A 158 -11.34 -13.41 12.13
N ASP A 159 -12.52 -13.02 11.71
CA ASP A 159 -13.70 -13.89 11.61
C ASP A 159 -13.59 -14.93 10.47
N THR A 160 -12.79 -14.66 9.43
CA THR A 160 -12.49 -15.62 8.37
C THR A 160 -11.22 -16.42 8.63
N GLY A 161 -10.44 -16.06 9.65
CA GLY A 161 -9.15 -16.67 9.94
C GLY A 161 -8.03 -16.26 8.98
N LEU A 162 -8.24 -15.28 8.09
CA LEU A 162 -7.20 -14.79 7.18
C LEU A 162 -6.19 -13.92 7.93
N ASN A 163 -4.92 -14.21 7.78
CA ASN A 163 -3.82 -13.38 8.26
C ASN A 163 -2.62 -13.45 7.32
N ILE A 164 -2.26 -12.33 6.75
CA ILE A 164 -1.16 -12.19 5.80
C ILE A 164 -0.15 -11.20 6.38
N PRO A 165 1.02 -11.66 6.86
CA PRO A 165 2.13 -10.79 7.24
C PRO A 165 2.77 -10.21 5.97
N ILE A 166 3.03 -8.91 5.95
CA ILE A 166 3.51 -8.20 4.77
C ILE A 166 4.85 -7.57 5.10
N PRO A 167 5.95 -8.03 4.47
CA PRO A 167 7.27 -7.44 4.62
C PRO A 167 7.34 -6.03 4.02
N PRO A 168 8.34 -5.21 4.43
CA PRO A 168 8.58 -3.91 3.81
C PRO A 168 9.04 -4.05 2.36
N LEU A 169 8.77 -3.02 1.55
CA LEU A 169 9.25 -2.85 0.16
C LEU A 169 9.10 -4.10 -0.72
N CYS A 170 7.94 -4.74 -0.69
CA CYS A 170 7.70 -5.95 -1.44
C CYS A 170 6.29 -6.01 -2.04
N THR A 171 6.07 -6.98 -2.91
CA THR A 171 4.74 -7.39 -3.35
C THR A 171 4.45 -8.78 -2.79
N VAL A 172 3.29 -8.95 -2.18
CA VAL A 172 2.83 -10.25 -1.65
C VAL A 172 1.68 -10.75 -2.50
N ARG A 173 1.73 -12.03 -2.90
CA ARG A 173 0.65 -12.73 -3.60
C ARG A 173 0.18 -13.93 -2.81
N PHE A 174 -1.13 -14.11 -2.73
CA PHE A 174 -1.74 -15.25 -2.06
C PHE A 174 -3.11 -15.54 -2.65
N THR A 175 -3.66 -16.72 -2.33
CA THR A 175 -5.00 -17.13 -2.75
C THR A 175 -5.80 -17.53 -1.54
N PHE A 176 -7.03 -17.06 -1.44
CA PHE A 176 -7.95 -17.42 -0.36
C PHE A 176 -9.35 -17.72 -0.91
N LYS A 177 -10.18 -18.36 -0.09
CA LYS A 177 -11.57 -18.64 -0.43
C LYS A 177 -12.49 -17.75 0.38
N THR A 178 -13.50 -17.22 -0.29
CA THR A 178 -14.60 -16.50 0.35
C THR A 178 -15.73 -17.47 0.71
N GLY A 179 -16.48 -17.13 1.76
CA GLY A 179 -17.69 -17.83 2.17
C GLY A 179 -18.96 -17.19 1.63
N ALA A 180 -20.04 -17.28 2.43
CA ALA A 180 -21.32 -16.63 2.14
C ALA A 180 -21.19 -15.09 2.12
N PRO A 181 -22.14 -14.39 1.48
CA PRO A 181 -22.18 -12.93 1.51
C PRO A 181 -22.16 -12.37 2.93
N GLY A 182 -21.43 -11.28 3.12
CA GLY A 182 -21.29 -10.61 4.42
C GLY A 182 -20.28 -9.50 4.40
N ALA A 183 -20.22 -8.74 5.49
CA ALA A 183 -19.23 -7.71 5.72
C ALA A 183 -18.25 -8.18 6.81
N HIS A 184 -16.96 -8.14 6.51
CA HIS A 184 -15.89 -8.63 7.36
C HIS A 184 -14.91 -7.49 7.65
N GLY A 185 -14.79 -7.09 8.91
CA GLY A 185 -13.81 -6.10 9.32
C GLY A 185 -12.40 -6.67 9.23
N TRP A 186 -11.48 -5.90 8.68
CA TRP A 186 -10.06 -6.22 8.70
C TRP A 186 -9.26 -5.16 9.44
N GLN A 187 -8.11 -5.55 9.99
CA GLN A 187 -7.18 -4.66 10.67
C GLN A 187 -5.73 -5.11 10.47
N CYS A 188 -4.83 -4.14 10.39
CA CYS A 188 -3.40 -4.38 10.54
C CYS A 188 -3.10 -4.71 12.00
N MET A 189 -2.36 -5.81 12.24
CA MET A 189 -1.94 -6.23 13.58
C MET A 189 -0.46 -5.94 13.85
N ALA A 190 0.21 -5.22 12.97
CA ALA A 190 1.54 -4.67 13.23
C ALA A 190 1.40 -3.24 13.78
N ALA A 191 2.21 -2.89 14.76
CA ALA A 191 2.18 -1.57 15.43
C ALA A 191 2.84 -0.50 14.53
N CYS A 192 2.20 -0.21 13.37
CA CYS A 192 2.71 0.65 12.30
C CYS A 192 2.17 2.09 12.33
N GLY A 193 1.50 2.48 13.41
CA GLY A 193 0.93 3.82 13.57
C GLY A 193 1.81 4.77 14.38
N THR A 194 1.18 5.81 14.89
CA THR A 194 1.82 6.85 15.72
C THR A 194 1.51 6.67 17.21
N GLY A 195 2.18 7.47 18.04
CA GLY A 195 1.97 7.44 19.48
C GLY A 195 2.68 6.29 20.19
N GLN A 196 2.34 6.07 21.45
CA GLN A 196 2.99 5.06 22.27
C GLN A 196 2.75 3.66 21.70
N GLY A 197 3.84 2.93 21.48
CA GLY A 197 3.80 1.56 20.97
C GLY A 197 3.32 1.41 19.54
N GLY A 198 3.11 2.52 18.77
CA GLY A 198 2.71 2.47 17.37
C GLY A 198 1.24 2.12 17.11
N TRP A 199 0.37 2.16 18.12
CA TRP A 199 -1.05 1.77 18.00
C TRP A 199 -2.01 2.94 17.80
N GLY A 200 -1.52 4.19 17.78
CA GLY A 200 -2.33 5.39 17.55
C GLY A 200 -2.36 5.84 16.09
N GLY A 201 -3.02 6.98 15.84
CA GLY A 201 -3.11 7.57 14.51
C GLY A 201 -3.81 6.66 13.49
N PRO A 202 -3.11 6.20 12.43
CA PRO A 202 -3.72 5.38 11.38
C PRO A 202 -4.26 4.04 11.89
N MET A 203 -3.70 3.51 12.98
CA MET A 203 -4.17 2.26 13.59
C MET A 203 -5.52 2.41 14.30
N ALA A 204 -5.84 3.61 14.77
CA ALA A 204 -7.09 3.95 15.46
C ALA A 204 -8.09 4.69 14.56
N THR A 205 -7.76 4.88 13.28
CA THR A 205 -8.62 5.62 12.33
C THR A 205 -9.04 4.70 11.20
N ASN A 206 -10.36 4.49 11.07
CA ASN A 206 -10.90 3.68 9.98
C ASN A 206 -10.53 4.25 8.60
N GLY A 207 -10.33 3.38 7.62
CA GLY A 207 -9.91 3.76 6.27
C GLY A 207 -8.40 3.92 6.08
N TYR A 208 -7.58 3.71 7.12
CA TYR A 208 -6.12 3.69 7.03
C TYR A 208 -5.55 2.26 7.15
N MET A 209 -5.38 1.80 8.41
CA MET A 209 -4.87 0.47 8.72
C MET A 209 -5.98 -0.49 9.16
N SER A 210 -7.21 -0.15 8.83
CA SER A 210 -8.41 -0.96 9.02
C SER A 210 -9.46 -0.57 7.98
N GLY A 211 -10.38 -1.47 7.70
CA GLY A 211 -11.48 -1.27 6.77
C GLY A 211 -12.41 -2.49 6.72
N THR A 212 -13.15 -2.61 5.63
CA THR A 212 -14.15 -3.67 5.44
C THR A 212 -13.92 -4.42 4.14
N MET A 213 -13.90 -5.75 4.21
CA MET A 213 -14.09 -6.63 3.07
C MET A 213 -15.57 -6.97 2.95
N THR A 214 -16.20 -6.61 1.85
CA THR A 214 -17.57 -7.02 1.52
C THR A 214 -17.54 -8.23 0.61
N VAL A 215 -18.15 -9.33 1.05
CA VAL A 215 -18.38 -10.52 0.25
C VAL A 215 -19.80 -10.42 -0.33
N SER A 216 -19.97 -10.44 -1.66
CA SER A 216 -21.27 -10.22 -2.33
C SER A 216 -21.47 -11.14 -3.54
#